data_6ceed2ddf9862ad5447e720140c50eca
#
_entry.id   6ceed2ddf9862ad5447e720140c50eca
#
_cell.length_a   1.000
_cell.length_b   1.000
_cell.length_c   1.000
_cell.angle_alpha   90.00
_cell.angle_beta   90.00
_cell.angle_gamma   90.00
#
_symmetry.space_group_name_H-M   'P 1'
#
loop_
_entity.id
_entity.type
_entity.pdbx_description
1 polymer ?
#
loop_
_entity_poly.entity_id
_entity_poly.type
_entity_poly.pdbx_seq_one_letter_code
_entity_poly.pdbx_strand_id
1 'polypeptide(L)'
;MSRFHSYLNAAVAILKQYDGAMPFAANLKQFFAANKKMGATDRRQISDLCYSFFRLGKAGLHLSVDERILAGKFCCTTDDDALLQAVKPEWNSIISDNIVDKLKLLGLDVHEIFPFKDALSDGIDGELFSLSFLQQPHLFIRIRPGNEEVVKRKLLHAGVNFKELSPLCLSLPNATKLDRIIQLNREAVIQDYSSQRVGALLEKLIPRKIKNVWDCCAASGGKSILAKDVLGNINLTVNDVRETILYNLKKRFAEAGIKSYNTIITDLSQRGIEQNDQFDLIIADVPCSGSGTWARTPEQLYYFDKHCIEKYVQLQKSILTNIVSSLKPGGYLLYITCSVFKDENENNVQFLTKNFSLQLNEQIILKGYDMQADTMFAALLSKPYG
;
A
#
# COMPACT_ATOMS: atom_id res chain seq x y z
N MET A 1 26.94 -22.04 -20.71
CA MET A 1 26.37 -20.78 -20.16
C MET A 1 26.00 -21.05 -18.72
N SER A 2 26.48 -20.24 -17.76
CA SER A 2 26.15 -20.48 -16.35
C SER A 2 24.64 -20.28 -16.10
N ARG A 3 24.07 -20.92 -15.09
CA ARG A 3 22.65 -20.74 -14.73
C ARG A 3 22.29 -19.27 -14.47
N PHE A 4 23.23 -18.47 -13.98
CA PHE A 4 23.02 -17.05 -13.69
C PHE A 4 22.78 -16.22 -14.95
N HIS A 5 23.52 -16.48 -16.02
CA HIS A 5 23.27 -15.87 -17.33
C HIS A 5 21.90 -16.27 -17.89
N SER A 6 21.45 -17.51 -17.65
CA SER A 6 20.11 -17.95 -18.05
C SER A 6 19.02 -17.18 -17.30
N TYR A 7 19.19 -16.92 -15.99
CA TYR A 7 18.25 -16.11 -15.20
C TYR A 7 18.19 -14.67 -15.68
N LEU A 8 19.37 -14.07 -15.94
CA LEU A 8 19.46 -12.70 -16.45
C LEU A 8 18.77 -12.57 -17.80
N ASN A 9 19.05 -13.48 -18.73
CA ASN A 9 18.42 -13.49 -20.06
C ASN A 9 16.90 -13.66 -19.98
N ALA A 10 16.40 -14.50 -19.06
CA ALA A 10 14.95 -14.65 -18.85
C ALA A 10 14.33 -13.38 -18.29
N ALA A 11 14.98 -12.71 -17.32
CA ALA A 11 14.52 -11.45 -16.77
C ALA A 11 14.50 -10.35 -17.84
N VAL A 12 15.54 -10.23 -18.67
CA VAL A 12 15.60 -9.29 -19.79
C VAL A 12 14.46 -9.54 -20.78
N ALA A 13 14.17 -10.80 -21.11
CA ALA A 13 13.09 -11.16 -22.03
C ALA A 13 11.71 -10.76 -21.47
N ILE A 14 11.47 -11.01 -20.18
CA ILE A 14 10.23 -10.62 -19.49
C ILE A 14 10.07 -9.09 -19.52
N LEU A 15 11.11 -8.35 -19.11
CA LEU A 15 11.06 -6.89 -19.00
C LEU A 15 10.89 -6.20 -20.35
N LYS A 16 11.49 -6.73 -21.42
CA LYS A 16 11.31 -6.19 -22.77
C LYS A 16 9.90 -6.39 -23.33
N GLN A 17 9.15 -7.40 -22.84
CA GLN A 17 7.79 -7.69 -23.28
C GLN A 17 6.73 -7.02 -22.41
N TYR A 18 7.09 -6.58 -21.22
CA TYR A 18 6.15 -5.98 -20.27
C TYR A 18 5.96 -4.50 -20.58
N ASP A 19 4.70 -4.09 -20.72
CA ASP A 19 4.27 -2.73 -21.11
C ASP A 19 3.57 -1.92 -19.98
N GLY A 20 3.43 -2.52 -18.79
CA GLY A 20 2.74 -1.88 -17.66
C GLY A 20 1.20 -2.00 -17.68
N ALA A 21 0.59 -2.63 -18.70
CA ALA A 21 -0.87 -2.69 -18.84
C ALA A 21 -1.57 -3.55 -17.78
N MET A 22 -0.85 -4.45 -17.13
CA MET A 22 -1.38 -5.29 -16.03
C MET A 22 -0.42 -5.29 -14.84
N PRO A 23 -0.84 -5.68 -13.63
CA PRO A 23 0.06 -5.86 -12.50
C PRO A 23 1.21 -6.81 -12.84
N PHE A 24 2.45 -6.41 -12.55
CA PHE A 24 3.62 -7.20 -12.93
C PHE A 24 3.64 -8.62 -12.34
N ALA A 25 3.13 -8.79 -11.12
CA ALA A 25 2.96 -10.12 -10.51
C ALA A 25 2.06 -11.05 -11.35
N ALA A 26 1.01 -10.51 -12.01
CA ALA A 26 0.16 -11.28 -12.91
C ALA A 26 0.89 -11.64 -14.21
N ASN A 27 1.68 -10.70 -14.76
CA ASN A 27 2.54 -10.94 -15.91
C ASN A 27 3.55 -12.07 -15.63
N LEU A 28 4.26 -12.02 -14.50
CA LEU A 28 5.18 -13.08 -14.07
C LEU A 28 4.47 -14.44 -13.96
N LYS A 29 3.27 -14.46 -13.37
CA LYS A 29 2.48 -15.69 -13.24
C LYS A 29 2.16 -16.29 -14.61
N GLN A 30 1.77 -15.48 -15.60
CA GLN A 30 1.49 -15.92 -16.97
C GLN A 30 2.77 -16.45 -17.64
N PHE A 31 3.89 -15.71 -17.53
CA PHE A 31 5.17 -16.14 -18.09
C PHE A 31 5.60 -17.50 -17.52
N PHE A 32 5.56 -17.70 -16.22
CA PHE A 32 5.95 -18.97 -15.59
C PHE A 32 4.96 -20.11 -15.86
N ALA A 33 3.68 -19.82 -16.10
CA ALA A 33 2.71 -20.83 -16.54
C ALA A 33 3.02 -21.37 -17.93
N ALA A 34 3.53 -20.51 -18.83
CA ALA A 34 3.99 -20.89 -20.16
C ALA A 34 5.36 -21.61 -20.12
N ASN A 35 6.20 -21.33 -19.11
CA ASN A 35 7.56 -21.86 -18.97
C ASN A 35 7.66 -22.89 -17.82
N LYS A 36 6.92 -24.00 -17.92
CA LYS A 36 6.77 -25.02 -16.86
C LYS A 36 8.08 -25.70 -16.43
N LYS A 37 9.13 -25.67 -17.25
CA LYS A 37 10.44 -26.24 -16.93
C LYS A 37 11.20 -25.46 -15.84
N MET A 38 10.81 -24.21 -15.55
CA MET A 38 11.42 -23.40 -14.50
C MET A 38 10.90 -23.83 -13.12
N GLY A 39 11.82 -24.29 -12.27
CA GLY A 39 11.55 -24.68 -10.88
C GLY A 39 11.24 -23.49 -9.97
N ALA A 40 10.87 -23.78 -8.72
CA ALA A 40 10.53 -22.72 -7.74
C ALA A 40 11.71 -21.77 -7.48
N THR A 41 12.94 -22.29 -7.43
CA THR A 41 14.15 -21.49 -7.24
C THR A 41 14.41 -20.58 -8.44
N ASP A 42 14.27 -21.10 -9.67
CA ASP A 42 14.47 -20.31 -10.89
C ASP A 42 13.48 -19.14 -10.93
N ARG A 43 12.18 -19.44 -10.68
CA ARG A 43 11.13 -18.43 -10.67
C ARG A 43 11.41 -17.33 -9.66
N ARG A 44 11.88 -17.69 -8.44
CA ARG A 44 12.23 -16.73 -7.41
C ARG A 44 13.38 -15.84 -7.85
N GLN A 45 14.47 -16.41 -8.39
CA GLN A 45 15.65 -15.65 -8.85
C GLN A 45 15.31 -14.71 -10.00
N ILE A 46 14.56 -15.20 -11.00
CA ILE A 46 14.15 -14.39 -12.15
C ILE A 46 13.22 -13.25 -11.71
N SER A 47 12.26 -13.53 -10.80
CA SER A 47 11.38 -12.50 -10.26
C SER A 47 12.14 -11.43 -9.48
N ASP A 48 13.10 -11.82 -8.65
CA ASP A 48 13.96 -10.92 -7.89
C ASP A 48 14.75 -9.97 -8.81
N LEU A 49 15.32 -10.49 -9.90
CA LEU A 49 16.01 -9.68 -10.92
C LEU A 49 15.07 -8.68 -11.60
N CYS A 50 13.84 -9.10 -11.93
CA CYS A 50 12.86 -8.21 -12.53
C CYS A 50 12.43 -7.10 -11.56
N TYR A 51 12.18 -7.43 -10.29
CA TYR A 51 11.84 -6.42 -9.29
C TYR A 51 13.01 -5.48 -8.99
N SER A 52 14.25 -5.98 -8.97
CA SER A 52 15.45 -5.15 -8.84
C SER A 52 15.54 -4.09 -9.92
N PHE A 53 15.20 -4.42 -11.17
CA PHE A 53 15.11 -3.45 -12.28
C PHE A 53 14.11 -2.31 -11.95
N PHE A 54 12.91 -2.65 -11.45
CA PHE A 54 11.89 -1.66 -11.19
C PHE A 54 12.16 -0.82 -9.93
N ARG A 55 12.89 -1.36 -8.94
CA ARG A 55 13.22 -0.65 -7.69
C ARG A 55 14.09 0.58 -7.89
N LEU A 56 14.83 0.67 -8.98
CA LEU A 56 15.52 1.90 -9.37
C LEU A 56 14.57 3.03 -9.81
N GLY A 57 13.27 2.78 -9.86
CA GLY A 57 12.26 3.78 -10.22
C GLY A 57 12.53 4.43 -11.57
N LYS A 58 12.79 5.74 -11.61
CA LYS A 58 13.17 6.49 -12.81
C LYS A 58 14.69 6.69 -12.95
N ALA A 59 15.51 6.33 -11.94
CA ALA A 59 16.97 6.44 -12.04
C ALA A 59 17.53 5.43 -13.05
N GLY A 60 18.62 5.79 -13.74
CA GLY A 60 19.34 4.91 -14.66
C GLY A 60 18.53 4.47 -15.89
N LEU A 61 17.62 5.31 -16.41
CA LEU A 61 16.88 5.02 -17.65
C LEU A 61 17.76 4.95 -18.90
N HIS A 62 18.98 5.49 -18.82
CA HIS A 62 20.00 5.44 -19.89
C HIS A 62 20.74 4.10 -19.95
N LEU A 63 20.65 3.27 -18.90
CA LEU A 63 21.29 1.96 -18.85
C LEU A 63 20.53 0.96 -19.73
N SER A 64 21.25 -0.01 -20.29
CA SER A 64 20.64 -1.17 -20.93
C SER A 64 19.85 -2.00 -19.90
N VAL A 65 18.91 -2.84 -20.36
CA VAL A 65 18.02 -3.59 -19.45
C VAL A 65 18.81 -4.49 -18.51
N ASP A 66 19.84 -5.17 -19.00
CA ASP A 66 20.69 -6.06 -18.21
C ASP A 66 21.59 -5.29 -17.22
N GLU A 67 22.18 -4.17 -17.63
CA GLU A 67 22.93 -3.28 -16.71
C GLU A 67 22.04 -2.75 -15.61
N ARG A 68 20.82 -2.31 -15.94
CA ARG A 68 19.87 -1.79 -14.96
C ARG A 68 19.38 -2.89 -14.00
N ILE A 69 19.17 -4.14 -14.45
CA ILE A 69 18.88 -5.27 -13.58
C ILE A 69 20.01 -5.45 -12.55
N LEU A 70 21.27 -5.49 -13.03
CA LEU A 70 22.44 -5.71 -12.17
C LEU A 70 22.66 -4.55 -11.20
N ALA A 71 22.51 -3.31 -11.66
CA ALA A 71 22.59 -2.11 -10.82
C ALA A 71 21.51 -2.12 -9.71
N GLY A 72 20.26 -2.43 -10.06
CA GLY A 72 19.17 -2.58 -9.11
C GLY A 72 19.44 -3.73 -8.12
N LYS A 73 19.91 -4.87 -8.59
CA LYS A 73 20.27 -6.00 -7.73
C LYS A 73 21.35 -5.62 -6.73
N PHE A 74 22.40 -4.92 -7.15
CA PHE A 74 23.47 -4.44 -6.29
C PHE A 74 22.97 -3.45 -5.23
N CYS A 75 22.13 -2.48 -5.61
CA CYS A 75 21.59 -1.51 -4.67
C CYS A 75 20.61 -2.13 -3.65
N CYS A 76 19.86 -3.17 -4.05
CA CYS A 76 18.84 -3.80 -3.21
C CYS A 76 19.39 -4.93 -2.31
N THR A 77 20.65 -5.33 -2.44
CA THR A 77 21.25 -6.46 -1.72
C THR A 77 22.31 -5.97 -0.74
N THR A 78 22.35 -6.53 0.47
CA THR A 78 23.29 -6.17 1.55
C THR A 78 24.22 -7.33 1.93
N ASP A 79 23.86 -8.54 1.52
CA ASP A 79 24.59 -9.76 1.82
C ASP A 79 25.21 -10.35 0.53
N ASP A 80 26.23 -11.20 0.68
CA ASP A 80 26.86 -11.88 -0.45
C ASP A 80 25.83 -12.51 -1.38
N ASP A 81 25.91 -12.18 -2.66
CA ASP A 81 24.99 -12.67 -3.70
C ASP A 81 25.73 -13.48 -4.75
N ALA A 82 25.31 -14.73 -4.93
CA ALA A 82 25.98 -15.67 -5.83
C ALA A 82 25.90 -15.26 -7.30
N LEU A 83 24.87 -14.51 -7.72
CA LEU A 83 24.78 -14.00 -9.08
C LEU A 83 25.75 -12.83 -9.26
N LEU A 84 25.77 -11.86 -8.34
CA LEU A 84 26.72 -10.74 -8.38
C LEU A 84 28.15 -11.24 -8.28
N GLN A 85 28.45 -12.22 -7.42
CA GLN A 85 29.76 -12.84 -7.35
C GLN A 85 30.21 -13.44 -8.69
N ALA A 86 29.29 -14.00 -9.46
CA ALA A 86 29.60 -14.63 -10.76
C ALA A 86 29.69 -13.64 -11.93
N VAL A 87 28.99 -12.50 -11.87
CA VAL A 87 28.84 -11.57 -13.02
C VAL A 87 29.55 -10.25 -12.78
N LYS A 88 29.58 -9.77 -11.53
CA LYS A 88 30.18 -8.50 -11.06
C LYS A 88 30.86 -8.70 -9.70
N PRO A 89 31.94 -9.52 -9.63
CA PRO A 89 32.60 -9.82 -8.35
C PRO A 89 33.11 -8.56 -7.63
N GLU A 90 33.50 -7.53 -8.38
CA GLU A 90 33.90 -6.23 -7.83
C GLU A 90 32.78 -5.51 -7.06
N TRP A 91 31.52 -5.68 -7.47
CA TRP A 91 30.38 -5.15 -6.74
C TRP A 91 30.03 -6.00 -5.52
N ASN A 92 30.19 -7.33 -5.64
CA ASN A 92 29.93 -8.23 -4.51
C ASN A 92 30.93 -8.02 -3.35
N SER A 93 32.17 -7.62 -3.64
CA SER A 93 33.18 -7.34 -2.61
C SER A 93 32.85 -6.12 -1.73
N ILE A 94 31.96 -5.23 -2.20
CA ILE A 94 31.50 -4.03 -1.48
C ILE A 94 29.96 -4.06 -1.27
N ILE A 95 29.38 -5.24 -1.28
CA ILE A 95 27.92 -5.43 -1.22
C ILE A 95 27.29 -4.91 0.07
N SER A 96 28.08 -4.86 1.16
CA SER A 96 27.66 -4.34 2.47
C SER A 96 27.71 -2.81 2.60
N ASP A 97 28.27 -2.11 1.59
CA ASP A 97 28.31 -0.65 1.61
C ASP A 97 26.89 -0.05 1.68
N ASN A 98 26.80 1.18 2.17
CA ASN A 98 25.52 1.84 2.24
C ASN A 98 24.97 2.14 0.83
N ILE A 99 23.65 2.25 0.75
CA ILE A 99 22.94 2.40 -0.54
C ILE A 99 23.38 3.67 -1.30
N VAL A 100 23.65 4.76 -0.59
CA VAL A 100 24.03 6.05 -1.21
C VAL A 100 25.39 5.92 -1.89
N ASP A 101 26.35 5.23 -1.28
CA ASP A 101 27.68 5.02 -1.88
C ASP A 101 27.61 4.08 -3.09
N LYS A 102 26.75 3.06 -3.06
CA LYS A 102 26.47 2.21 -4.22
C LYS A 102 25.88 2.99 -5.39
N LEU A 103 24.90 3.87 -5.12
CA LEU A 103 24.32 4.73 -6.16
C LEU A 103 25.38 5.66 -6.77
N LYS A 104 26.23 6.29 -5.94
CA LYS A 104 27.34 7.14 -6.41
C LYS A 104 28.32 6.37 -7.28
N LEU A 105 28.71 5.15 -6.88
CA LEU A 105 29.58 4.28 -7.67
C LEU A 105 29.01 3.99 -9.07
N LEU A 106 27.69 3.84 -9.15
CA LEU A 106 26.98 3.59 -10.41
C LEU A 106 26.71 4.88 -11.22
N GLY A 107 27.05 6.06 -10.69
CA GLY A 107 26.73 7.36 -11.31
C GLY A 107 25.23 7.65 -11.32
N LEU A 108 24.47 7.10 -10.34
CA LEU A 108 23.02 7.30 -10.20
C LEU A 108 22.71 8.29 -9.08
N ASP A 109 21.75 9.18 -9.34
CA ASP A 109 21.25 10.12 -8.33
C ASP A 109 20.01 9.52 -7.62
N VAL A 110 20.01 9.56 -6.28
CA VAL A 110 18.88 9.14 -5.44
C VAL A 110 17.59 9.89 -5.80
N HIS A 111 17.70 11.16 -6.15
CA HIS A 111 16.55 12.00 -6.53
C HIS A 111 15.91 11.60 -7.87
N GLU A 112 16.63 10.88 -8.72
CA GLU A 112 16.07 10.34 -9.96
C GLU A 112 15.21 9.11 -9.71
N ILE A 113 15.36 8.39 -8.59
CA ILE A 113 14.52 7.23 -8.26
C ILE A 113 13.05 7.66 -8.24
N PHE A 114 12.74 8.76 -7.51
CA PHE A 114 11.41 9.34 -7.43
C PHE A 114 11.48 10.85 -7.77
N PRO A 115 11.39 11.23 -9.06
CA PRO A 115 11.65 12.61 -9.51
C PRO A 115 10.45 13.56 -9.30
N PHE A 116 9.54 13.26 -8.37
CA PHE A 116 8.33 14.04 -8.12
C PHE A 116 8.35 14.77 -6.77
N LYS A 117 9.53 15.12 -6.27
CA LYS A 117 9.72 15.74 -4.95
C LYS A 117 8.88 17.00 -4.72
N ASP A 118 8.71 17.82 -5.78
CA ASP A 118 7.95 19.08 -5.71
C ASP A 118 6.44 18.87 -5.56
N ALA A 119 5.95 17.65 -5.78
CA ALA A 119 4.55 17.28 -5.63
C ALA A 119 4.25 16.55 -4.30
N LEU A 120 5.28 16.30 -3.47
CA LEU A 120 5.12 15.57 -2.20
C LEU A 120 4.30 16.38 -1.18
N SER A 121 3.54 15.67 -0.37
CA SER A 121 2.89 16.19 0.83
C SER A 121 3.92 16.75 1.82
N ASP A 122 3.51 17.77 2.57
CA ASP A 122 4.37 18.42 3.55
C ASP A 122 4.85 17.41 4.62
N GLY A 123 6.16 17.47 4.93
CA GLY A 123 6.78 16.60 5.93
C GLY A 123 7.24 15.23 5.43
N ILE A 124 7.11 14.90 4.15
CA ILE A 124 7.76 13.73 3.55
C ILE A 124 9.19 14.12 3.18
N ASP A 125 10.17 13.34 3.65
CA ASP A 125 11.55 13.44 3.22
C ASP A 125 11.71 12.73 1.87
N GLY A 126 11.93 13.50 0.82
CA GLY A 126 12.00 12.98 -0.55
C GLY A 126 13.18 12.05 -0.80
N GLU A 127 14.31 12.25 -0.12
CA GLU A 127 15.49 11.38 -0.25
C GLU A 127 15.26 10.04 0.44
N LEU A 128 14.83 10.05 1.70
CA LEU A 128 14.52 8.83 2.46
C LEU A 128 13.37 8.06 1.78
N PHE A 129 12.38 8.76 1.25
CA PHE A 129 11.30 8.14 0.50
C PHE A 129 11.82 7.47 -0.78
N SER A 130 12.70 8.13 -1.54
CA SER A 130 13.35 7.55 -2.73
C SER A 130 14.17 6.31 -2.39
N LEU A 131 14.99 6.36 -1.35
CA LEU A 131 15.80 5.22 -0.89
C LEU A 131 14.95 4.03 -0.44
N SER A 132 13.74 4.26 0.07
CA SER A 132 12.84 3.19 0.51
C SER A 132 12.41 2.23 -0.63
N PHE A 133 12.44 2.67 -1.89
CA PHE A 133 12.14 1.81 -3.03
C PHE A 133 13.17 0.69 -3.22
N LEU A 134 14.40 0.90 -2.79
CA LEU A 134 15.48 -0.09 -2.88
C LEU A 134 15.40 -1.19 -1.82
N GLN A 135 14.44 -1.08 -0.91
CA GLN A 135 14.20 -2.06 0.14
C GLN A 135 12.88 -2.81 -0.07
N GLN A 136 12.89 -4.12 0.21
CA GLN A 136 11.66 -4.91 0.15
C GLN A 136 10.77 -4.58 1.35
N PRO A 137 9.53 -4.12 1.17
CA PRO A 137 8.62 -3.90 2.29
C PRO A 137 8.33 -5.18 3.08
N HIS A 138 8.17 -5.02 4.40
CA HIS A 138 7.77 -6.11 5.29
C HIS A 138 6.31 -6.51 5.11
N LEU A 139 5.97 -7.71 5.60
CA LEU A 139 4.60 -8.12 5.82
C LEU A 139 4.15 -7.64 7.21
N PHE A 140 3.04 -6.90 7.26
CA PHE A 140 2.47 -6.46 8.54
C PHE A 140 1.15 -7.15 8.81
N ILE A 141 0.93 -7.49 10.06
CA ILE A 141 -0.37 -7.94 10.55
C ILE A 141 -0.85 -7.06 11.68
N ARG A 142 -2.15 -6.81 11.68
CA ARG A 142 -2.86 -6.23 12.80
C ARG A 142 -3.56 -7.36 13.54
N ILE A 143 -3.15 -7.60 14.78
CA ILE A 143 -3.82 -8.55 15.68
C ILE A 143 -5.17 -7.94 16.06
N ARG A 144 -6.23 -8.73 16.02
CA ARG A 144 -7.54 -8.29 16.45
C ARG A 144 -7.64 -8.34 17.97
N PRO A 145 -8.35 -7.39 18.61
CA PRO A 145 -8.43 -7.31 20.07
C PRO A 145 -8.76 -8.66 20.73
N GLY A 146 -8.02 -9.00 21.79
CA GLY A 146 -8.16 -10.24 22.55
C GLY A 146 -7.46 -11.48 21.96
N ASN A 147 -6.69 -11.33 20.86
CA ASN A 147 -5.94 -12.43 20.26
C ASN A 147 -4.42 -12.30 20.38
N GLU A 148 -3.92 -11.33 21.15
CA GLU A 148 -2.51 -10.94 21.21
C GLU A 148 -1.61 -12.12 21.58
N GLU A 149 -1.90 -12.77 22.70
CA GLU A 149 -1.12 -13.91 23.21
C GLU A 149 -1.25 -15.15 22.32
N VAL A 150 -2.44 -15.38 21.76
CA VAL A 150 -2.69 -16.54 20.89
C VAL A 150 -1.89 -16.43 19.60
N VAL A 151 -1.91 -15.26 18.95
CA VAL A 151 -1.20 -15.01 17.68
C VAL A 151 0.31 -15.10 17.89
N LYS A 152 0.86 -14.40 18.89
CA LYS A 152 2.29 -14.43 19.19
C LYS A 152 2.79 -15.84 19.49
N ARG A 153 2.07 -16.59 20.32
CA ARG A 153 2.41 -17.98 20.64
C ARG A 153 2.42 -18.88 19.39
N LYS A 154 1.41 -18.76 18.50
CA LYS A 154 1.34 -19.53 17.26
C LYS A 154 2.52 -19.21 16.32
N LEU A 155 2.90 -17.94 16.18
CA LEU A 155 4.05 -17.53 15.37
C LEU A 155 5.36 -18.10 15.93
N LEU A 156 5.57 -18.02 17.25
CA LEU A 156 6.75 -18.60 17.92
C LEU A 156 6.84 -20.12 17.74
N HIS A 157 5.73 -20.84 17.93
CA HIS A 157 5.69 -22.30 17.72
C HIS A 157 5.97 -22.70 16.26
N ALA A 158 5.62 -21.84 15.30
CA ALA A 158 5.92 -22.04 13.89
C ALA A 158 7.36 -21.60 13.50
N GLY A 159 8.16 -21.14 14.44
CA GLY A 159 9.52 -20.66 14.21
C GLY A 159 9.57 -19.36 13.37
N VAL A 160 8.50 -18.58 13.38
CA VAL A 160 8.44 -17.31 12.63
C VAL A 160 8.99 -16.19 13.48
N ASN A 161 10.06 -15.56 13.01
CA ASN A 161 10.58 -14.34 13.61
C ASN A 161 9.64 -13.16 13.28
N PHE A 162 9.37 -12.33 14.27
CA PHE A 162 8.60 -11.09 14.11
C PHE A 162 9.15 -9.98 15.00
N LYS A 163 8.91 -8.75 14.59
CA LYS A 163 9.16 -7.55 15.40
C LYS A 163 7.82 -6.98 15.85
N GLU A 164 7.64 -6.79 17.14
CA GLU A 164 6.49 -6.11 17.70
C GLU A 164 6.68 -4.58 17.59
N LEU A 165 5.77 -3.91 16.89
CA LEU A 165 5.75 -2.46 16.74
C LEU A 165 4.76 -1.80 17.70
N SER A 166 3.71 -2.51 18.06
CA SER A 166 2.75 -2.21 19.12
C SER A 166 2.08 -3.51 19.56
N PRO A 167 1.32 -3.52 20.67
CA PRO A 167 0.62 -4.73 21.13
C PRO A 167 -0.23 -5.42 20.07
N LEU A 168 -0.77 -4.64 19.11
CA LEU A 168 -1.62 -5.15 18.03
C LEU A 168 -0.94 -5.18 16.66
N CYS A 169 0.33 -4.72 16.52
CA CYS A 169 1.02 -4.64 15.23
C CYS A 169 2.31 -5.44 15.23
N LEU A 170 2.39 -6.44 14.36
CA LEU A 170 3.62 -7.20 14.12
C LEU A 170 4.14 -7.00 12.70
N SER A 171 5.46 -6.85 12.57
CA SER A 171 6.21 -6.88 11.33
C SER A 171 6.86 -8.24 11.15
N LEU A 172 6.71 -8.84 9.97
CA LEU A 172 7.21 -10.17 9.62
C LEU A 172 7.98 -10.14 8.30
N PRO A 173 8.85 -11.13 8.05
CA PRO A 173 9.45 -11.33 6.73
C PRO A 173 8.37 -11.46 5.64
N ASN A 174 8.57 -10.79 4.50
CA ASN A 174 7.56 -10.69 3.43
C ASN A 174 7.07 -12.07 2.91
N ALA A 175 7.91 -13.11 2.94
CA ALA A 175 7.58 -14.44 2.45
C ALA A 175 6.81 -15.33 3.45
N THR A 176 6.42 -14.80 4.62
CA THR A 176 5.75 -15.59 5.68
C THR A 176 4.37 -16.06 5.24
N LYS A 177 4.13 -17.37 5.32
CA LYS A 177 2.83 -18.01 4.97
C LYS A 177 1.93 -18.10 6.19
N LEU A 178 1.18 -17.03 6.45
CA LEU A 178 0.35 -16.89 7.65
C LEU A 178 -0.90 -17.79 7.68
N ASP A 179 -1.44 -18.09 6.52
CA ASP A 179 -2.66 -18.89 6.34
C ASP A 179 -2.58 -20.30 6.97
N ARG A 180 -1.37 -20.81 7.18
CA ARG A 180 -1.08 -22.10 7.82
C ARG A 180 -0.84 -22.00 9.33
N ILE A 181 -0.71 -20.79 9.88
CA ILE A 181 -0.28 -20.54 11.26
C ILE A 181 -1.40 -19.94 12.08
N ILE A 182 -2.10 -18.95 11.53
CA ILE A 182 -3.15 -18.21 12.21
C ILE A 182 -4.45 -18.20 11.39
N GLN A 183 -5.58 -17.95 12.05
CA GLN A 183 -6.85 -17.73 11.38
C GLN A 183 -6.93 -16.28 10.89
N LEU A 184 -6.61 -16.10 9.58
CA LEU A 184 -6.66 -14.79 8.95
C LEU A 184 -8.06 -14.18 9.06
N ASN A 185 -8.12 -12.87 9.22
CA ASN A 185 -9.28 -12.03 9.47
C ASN A 185 -10.00 -12.28 10.81
N ARG A 186 -9.85 -13.44 11.44
CA ARG A 186 -10.42 -13.74 12.77
C ARG A 186 -9.46 -13.37 13.89
N GLU A 187 -8.23 -13.85 13.86
CA GLU A 187 -7.20 -13.62 14.89
C GLU A 187 -6.35 -12.39 14.55
N ALA A 188 -5.98 -12.25 13.28
CA ALA A 188 -5.26 -11.10 12.78
C ALA A 188 -5.62 -10.81 11.31
N VAL A 189 -5.45 -9.56 10.91
CA VAL A 189 -5.68 -9.07 9.54
C VAL A 189 -4.33 -8.73 8.92
N ILE A 190 -4.05 -9.21 7.71
CA ILE A 190 -2.95 -8.68 6.91
C ILE A 190 -3.32 -7.24 6.55
N GLN A 191 -2.61 -6.29 7.13
CA GLN A 191 -2.84 -4.87 6.95
C GLN A 191 -1.51 -4.14 7.14
N ASP A 192 -1.17 -3.26 6.21
CA ASP A 192 0.06 -2.47 6.30
C ASP A 192 0.12 -1.62 7.57
N TYR A 193 1.33 -1.35 8.06
CA TYR A 193 1.58 -0.57 9.27
C TYR A 193 0.88 0.78 9.26
N SER A 194 1.04 1.56 8.20
CA SER A 194 0.41 2.88 8.10
C SER A 194 -1.12 2.80 7.97
N SER A 195 -1.62 1.77 7.29
CA SER A 195 -3.06 1.51 7.21
C SER A 195 -3.68 1.19 8.59
N GLN A 196 -2.93 0.51 9.47
CA GLN A 196 -3.36 0.25 10.86
C GLN A 196 -3.41 1.54 11.69
N ARG A 197 -2.44 2.44 11.50
CA ARG A 197 -2.32 3.70 12.24
C ARG A 197 -3.47 4.68 12.00
N VAL A 198 -4.23 4.52 10.93
CA VAL A 198 -5.50 5.22 10.72
C VAL A 198 -6.47 4.99 11.89
N GLY A 199 -6.34 3.86 12.60
CA GLY A 199 -7.10 3.54 13.81
C GLY A 199 -7.01 4.61 14.91
N ALA A 200 -5.88 5.31 15.03
CA ALA A 200 -5.72 6.37 16.02
C ALA A 200 -6.71 7.55 15.82
N LEU A 201 -7.10 7.83 14.56
CA LEU A 201 -8.15 8.83 14.29
C LEU A 201 -9.55 8.29 14.64
N LEU A 202 -9.79 6.99 14.47
CA LEU A 202 -11.04 6.36 14.88
C LEU A 202 -11.17 6.31 16.42
N GLU A 203 -10.09 6.07 17.15
CA GLU A 203 -10.06 6.04 18.61
C GLU A 203 -10.53 7.37 19.21
N LYS A 204 -10.22 8.52 18.59
CA LYS A 204 -10.71 9.84 18.99
C LYS A 204 -12.22 9.98 18.90
N LEU A 205 -12.88 9.12 18.14
CA LEU A 205 -14.33 9.13 17.98
C LEU A 205 -15.06 8.24 18.99
N ILE A 206 -14.38 7.43 19.80
CA ILE A 206 -15.00 6.56 20.81
C ILE A 206 -15.94 7.35 21.76
N PRO A 207 -15.54 8.53 22.29
CA PRO A 207 -16.43 9.32 23.15
C PRO A 207 -17.66 9.89 22.44
N ARG A 208 -17.66 9.92 21.11
CA ARG A 208 -18.73 10.49 20.28
C ARG A 208 -19.90 9.53 20.04
N LYS A 209 -19.80 8.28 20.49
CA LYS A 209 -20.86 7.25 20.39
C LYS A 209 -21.33 7.04 18.95
N ILE A 210 -20.41 6.95 18.01
CA ILE A 210 -20.67 6.67 16.58
C ILE A 210 -21.53 5.41 16.44
N LYS A 211 -22.60 5.49 15.65
CA LYS A 211 -23.54 4.39 15.41
C LYS A 211 -23.56 3.96 13.94
N ASN A 212 -23.85 4.87 13.03
CA ASN A 212 -23.99 4.59 11.61
C ASN A 212 -22.71 4.98 10.91
N VAL A 213 -22.01 4.00 10.35
CA VAL A 213 -20.72 4.15 9.66
C VAL A 213 -20.86 3.72 8.21
N TRP A 214 -20.41 4.56 7.31
CA TRP A 214 -20.32 4.23 5.89
C TRP A 214 -18.86 4.19 5.44
N ASP A 215 -18.39 3.01 5.01
CA ASP A 215 -17.13 2.84 4.30
C ASP A 215 -17.43 2.93 2.80
N CYS A 216 -17.27 4.12 2.24
CA CYS A 216 -17.78 4.45 0.91
C CYS A 216 -16.90 3.93 -0.25
N CYS A 217 -15.68 3.51 0.04
CA CYS A 217 -14.74 2.88 -0.91
C CYS A 217 -14.09 1.65 -0.26
N ALA A 218 -14.92 0.71 0.18
CA ALA A 218 -14.53 -0.33 1.14
C ALA A 218 -13.51 -1.33 0.60
N ALA A 219 -13.37 -1.46 -0.70
CA ALA A 219 -12.52 -2.47 -1.33
C ALA A 219 -12.71 -3.85 -0.68
N SER A 220 -11.67 -4.47 -0.16
CA SER A 220 -11.76 -5.77 0.53
C SER A 220 -12.12 -5.68 2.02
N GLY A 221 -12.52 -4.51 2.54
CA GLY A 221 -13.03 -4.32 3.90
C GLY A 221 -12.00 -4.13 4.99
N GLY A 222 -10.76 -3.80 4.66
CA GLY A 222 -9.69 -3.63 5.67
C GLY A 222 -9.98 -2.51 6.68
N LYS A 223 -10.44 -1.35 6.21
CA LYS A 223 -10.83 -0.21 7.05
C LYS A 223 -12.14 -0.47 7.80
N SER A 224 -13.08 -1.16 7.17
CA SER A 224 -14.33 -1.59 7.81
C SER A 224 -14.08 -2.51 9.01
N ILE A 225 -13.18 -3.51 8.89
CA ILE A 225 -12.80 -4.39 10.01
C ILE A 225 -12.10 -3.58 11.10
N LEU A 226 -11.21 -2.65 10.73
CA LEU A 226 -10.55 -1.76 11.68
C LEU A 226 -11.57 -0.90 12.45
N ALA A 227 -12.54 -0.30 11.75
CA ALA A 227 -13.59 0.51 12.37
C ALA A 227 -14.44 -0.31 13.35
N LYS A 228 -14.81 -1.56 12.99
CA LYS A 228 -15.52 -2.48 13.90
C LYS A 228 -14.69 -2.83 15.14
N ASP A 229 -13.40 -3.05 14.99
CA ASP A 229 -12.52 -3.41 16.11
C ASP A 229 -12.33 -2.21 17.07
N VAL A 230 -12.26 -0.98 16.55
CA VAL A 230 -12.04 0.24 17.35
C VAL A 230 -13.34 0.79 17.95
N LEU A 231 -14.39 0.92 17.13
CA LEU A 231 -15.64 1.57 17.53
C LEU A 231 -16.68 0.61 18.12
N GLY A 232 -16.45 -0.71 17.97
CA GLY A 232 -17.30 -1.75 18.56
C GLY A 232 -18.63 -1.92 17.82
N ASN A 233 -19.75 -1.71 18.54
CA ASN A 233 -21.08 -1.98 18.00
C ASN A 233 -21.58 -0.83 17.12
N ILE A 234 -21.22 -0.88 15.82
CA ILE A 234 -21.66 0.08 14.81
C ILE A 234 -22.54 -0.60 13.74
N ASN A 235 -23.45 0.16 13.15
CA ASN A 235 -24.20 -0.21 11.95
C ASN A 235 -23.31 0.15 10.75
N LEU A 236 -22.80 -0.87 10.06
CA LEU A 236 -21.85 -0.68 8.97
C LEU A 236 -22.57 -0.77 7.63
N THR A 237 -22.36 0.22 6.78
CA THR A 237 -22.68 0.20 5.35
C THR A 237 -21.37 0.24 4.58
N VAL A 238 -21.24 -0.59 3.54
CA VAL A 238 -20.06 -0.64 2.68
C VAL A 238 -20.44 -0.41 1.23
N ASN A 239 -19.60 0.32 0.50
CA ASN A 239 -19.76 0.53 -0.94
C ASN A 239 -18.45 0.27 -1.68
N ASP A 240 -18.53 -0.32 -2.86
CA ASP A 240 -17.47 -0.31 -3.88
C ASP A 240 -18.14 -0.44 -5.27
N VAL A 241 -17.56 0.19 -6.28
CA VAL A 241 -18.03 0.11 -7.67
C VAL A 241 -17.83 -1.29 -8.26
N ARG A 242 -16.87 -2.06 -7.72
CA ARG A 242 -16.47 -3.39 -8.23
C ARG A 242 -17.15 -4.50 -7.43
N GLU A 243 -18.17 -5.11 -7.99
CA GLU A 243 -18.88 -6.23 -7.37
C GLU A 243 -17.98 -7.40 -7.00
N THR A 244 -16.99 -7.70 -7.84
CA THR A 244 -16.03 -8.80 -7.59
C THR A 244 -15.19 -8.58 -6.31
N ILE A 245 -14.91 -7.33 -5.96
CA ILE A 245 -14.19 -6.98 -4.72
C ILE A 245 -15.09 -7.14 -3.51
N LEU A 246 -16.38 -6.79 -3.62
CA LEU A 246 -17.35 -7.00 -2.56
C LEU A 246 -17.59 -8.48 -2.27
N TYR A 247 -17.43 -9.36 -3.25
CA TYR A 247 -17.42 -10.80 -2.99
C TYR A 247 -16.27 -11.21 -2.06
N ASN A 248 -15.06 -10.68 -2.28
CA ASN A 248 -13.93 -10.91 -1.39
C ASN A 248 -14.14 -10.28 0.00
N LEU A 249 -14.74 -9.09 0.07
CA LEU A 249 -15.14 -8.45 1.32
C LEU A 249 -16.10 -9.34 2.12
N LYS A 250 -17.12 -9.90 1.48
CA LYS A 250 -18.08 -10.82 2.09
C LYS A 250 -17.40 -12.01 2.79
N LYS A 251 -16.44 -12.64 2.09
CA LYS A 251 -15.66 -13.75 2.63
C LYS A 251 -14.86 -13.29 3.85
N ARG A 252 -14.13 -12.17 3.75
CA ARG A 252 -13.34 -11.63 4.85
C ARG A 252 -14.19 -11.25 6.06
N PHE A 253 -15.38 -10.67 5.84
CA PHE A 253 -16.30 -10.33 6.93
C PHE A 253 -16.84 -11.56 7.63
N ALA A 254 -17.17 -12.63 6.89
CA ALA A 254 -17.56 -13.91 7.49
C ALA A 254 -16.44 -14.49 8.37
N GLU A 255 -15.20 -14.49 7.88
CA GLU A 255 -14.03 -14.92 8.64
C GLU A 255 -13.79 -14.03 9.87
N ALA A 256 -14.01 -12.70 9.74
CA ALA A 256 -13.89 -11.73 10.82
C ALA A 256 -15.05 -11.79 11.84
N GLY A 257 -16.09 -12.57 11.58
CA GLY A 257 -17.29 -12.67 12.43
C GLY A 257 -18.25 -11.47 12.29
N ILE A 258 -18.11 -10.66 11.23
CA ILE A 258 -19.01 -9.52 10.94
C ILE A 258 -20.21 -10.06 10.16
N LYS A 259 -21.35 -10.21 10.83
CA LYS A 259 -22.55 -10.84 10.27
C LYS A 259 -23.59 -9.84 9.76
N SER A 260 -23.60 -8.62 10.32
CA SER A 260 -24.61 -7.60 10.02
C SER A 260 -23.93 -6.37 9.41
N TYR A 261 -24.25 -6.07 8.17
CA TYR A 261 -23.82 -4.87 7.43
C TYR A 261 -24.70 -4.69 6.18
N ASN A 262 -24.78 -3.46 5.69
CA ASN A 262 -25.44 -3.15 4.40
C ASN A 262 -24.38 -3.07 3.30
N THR A 263 -24.78 -3.41 2.08
CA THR A 263 -23.91 -3.34 0.90
C THR A 263 -24.56 -2.49 -0.17
N ILE A 264 -23.82 -1.55 -0.72
CA ILE A 264 -24.18 -0.71 -1.87
C ILE A 264 -23.18 -1.00 -2.99
N ILE A 265 -23.64 -1.05 -4.23
CA ILE A 265 -22.78 -1.17 -5.41
C ILE A 265 -23.07 0.04 -6.29
N THR A 266 -22.25 1.07 -6.13
CA THR A 266 -22.49 2.35 -6.83
C THR A 266 -21.16 3.03 -7.14
N ASP A 267 -21.07 3.60 -8.34
CA ASP A 267 -19.98 4.48 -8.73
C ASP A 267 -20.25 5.90 -8.18
N LEU A 268 -19.64 6.18 -7.04
CA LEU A 268 -19.77 7.45 -6.33
C LEU A 268 -19.14 8.66 -7.07
N SER A 269 -18.47 8.44 -8.20
CA SER A 269 -17.97 9.54 -9.03
C SER A 269 -19.04 10.12 -9.97
N GLN A 270 -20.16 9.40 -10.17
CA GLN A 270 -21.25 9.82 -11.07
C GLN A 270 -22.10 10.92 -10.43
N ARG A 271 -22.69 11.80 -11.27
CA ARG A 271 -23.60 12.86 -10.79
C ARG A 271 -24.99 12.30 -10.48
N GLY A 272 -25.68 12.93 -9.52
CA GLY A 272 -27.09 12.64 -9.22
C GLY A 272 -27.30 11.37 -8.37
N ILE A 273 -26.29 10.95 -7.63
CA ILE A 273 -26.45 9.87 -6.66
C ILE A 273 -27.15 10.42 -5.43
N GLU A 274 -28.40 9.99 -5.23
CA GLU A 274 -29.16 10.28 -4.02
C GLU A 274 -28.92 9.15 -3.01
N GLN A 275 -28.20 9.44 -1.94
CA GLN A 275 -28.09 8.60 -0.76
C GLN A 275 -28.93 9.22 0.35
N ASN A 276 -30.06 8.59 0.66
CA ASN A 276 -31.00 9.11 1.67
C ASN A 276 -30.56 8.81 3.10
N ASP A 277 -29.67 7.84 3.29
CA ASP A 277 -29.14 7.49 4.61
C ASP A 277 -28.20 8.58 5.13
N GLN A 278 -28.26 8.80 6.44
CA GLN A 278 -27.42 9.75 7.12
C GLN A 278 -26.47 9.03 8.10
N PHE A 279 -25.17 9.34 7.99
CA PHE A 279 -24.11 8.66 8.73
C PHE A 279 -23.46 9.56 9.78
N ASP A 280 -23.09 8.96 10.92
CA ASP A 280 -22.31 9.63 11.97
C ASP A 280 -20.82 9.69 11.59
N LEU A 281 -20.35 8.70 10.78
CA LEU A 281 -19.00 8.63 10.26
C LEU A 281 -19.04 8.12 8.82
N ILE A 282 -18.34 8.81 7.91
CA ILE A 282 -18.02 8.33 6.59
C ILE A 282 -16.51 8.05 6.53
N ILE A 283 -16.13 6.84 6.16
CA ILE A 283 -14.74 6.47 5.85
C ILE A 283 -14.58 6.53 4.33
N ALA A 284 -13.74 7.44 3.87
CA ALA A 284 -13.46 7.67 2.47
C ALA A 284 -12.00 7.34 2.14
N ASP A 285 -11.69 6.02 2.08
CA ASP A 285 -10.40 5.49 1.59
C ASP A 285 -10.46 5.46 0.05
N VAL A 286 -10.32 6.66 -0.53
CA VAL A 286 -10.66 6.92 -1.93
C VAL A 286 -9.62 6.38 -2.93
N PRO A 287 -10.03 6.06 -4.17
CA PRO A 287 -9.08 5.75 -5.24
C PRO A 287 -8.06 6.87 -5.42
N CYS A 288 -6.78 6.51 -5.48
CA CYS A 288 -5.67 7.45 -5.60
C CYS A 288 -4.53 6.86 -6.44
N SER A 289 -3.46 7.63 -6.68
CA SER A 289 -2.28 7.16 -7.41
C SER A 289 -1.65 5.91 -6.81
N GLY A 290 -1.83 5.69 -5.50
CA GLY A 290 -1.18 4.60 -4.77
C GLY A 290 0.31 4.83 -4.52
N SER A 291 0.81 6.05 -4.74
CA SER A 291 2.25 6.37 -4.74
C SER A 291 2.96 6.02 -3.44
N GLY A 292 2.27 6.00 -2.32
CA GLY A 292 2.83 5.57 -1.04
C GLY A 292 2.99 4.04 -0.90
N THR A 293 2.46 3.26 -1.83
CA THR A 293 2.53 1.78 -1.82
C THR A 293 3.44 1.20 -2.90
N TRP A 294 4.03 2.06 -3.77
CA TRP A 294 4.80 1.59 -4.92
C TRP A 294 6.08 0.83 -4.57
N ALA A 295 6.57 0.92 -3.34
CA ALA A 295 7.66 0.03 -2.89
C ALA A 295 7.26 -1.47 -2.93
N ARG A 296 5.94 -1.80 -2.89
CA ARG A 296 5.40 -3.16 -3.10
C ARG A 296 5.19 -3.51 -4.56
N THR A 297 4.92 -2.51 -5.38
CA THR A 297 4.64 -2.61 -6.81
C THR A 297 5.51 -1.61 -7.58
N PRO A 298 6.86 -1.78 -7.57
CA PRO A 298 7.78 -0.75 -8.06
C PRO A 298 7.66 -0.50 -9.57
N GLU A 299 7.05 -1.41 -10.31
CA GLU A 299 6.70 -1.21 -11.70
C GLU A 299 5.75 -0.01 -11.89
N GLN A 300 4.89 0.29 -10.91
CA GLN A 300 3.99 1.44 -11.00
C GLN A 300 4.76 2.75 -11.04
N LEU A 301 5.81 2.92 -10.23
CA LEU A 301 6.68 4.09 -10.30
C LEU A 301 7.37 4.21 -11.68
N TYR A 302 7.85 3.08 -12.22
CA TYR A 302 8.55 3.05 -13.50
C TYR A 302 7.67 3.54 -14.65
N TYR A 303 6.38 3.14 -14.68
CA TYR A 303 5.44 3.53 -15.74
C TYR A 303 4.62 4.79 -15.40
N PHE A 304 4.71 5.32 -14.18
CA PHE A 304 3.89 6.44 -13.76
C PHE A 304 4.17 7.73 -14.57
N ASP A 305 3.07 8.37 -14.96
CA ASP A 305 3.07 9.71 -15.56
C ASP A 305 2.43 10.71 -14.58
N LYS A 306 3.14 11.81 -14.29
CA LYS A 306 2.69 12.86 -13.37
C LYS A 306 1.33 13.45 -13.75
N HIS A 307 0.99 13.49 -15.03
CA HIS A 307 -0.32 13.94 -15.49
C HIS A 307 -1.51 13.10 -15.00
N CYS A 308 -1.23 11.88 -14.53
CA CYS A 308 -2.27 11.04 -13.92
C CYS A 308 -2.73 11.58 -12.55
N ILE A 309 -1.95 12.39 -11.85
CA ILE A 309 -2.33 12.96 -10.54
C ILE A 309 -3.65 13.73 -10.67
N GLU A 310 -3.75 14.62 -11.67
CA GLU A 310 -4.96 15.42 -11.87
C GLU A 310 -6.22 14.55 -12.09
N LYS A 311 -6.10 13.43 -12.80
CA LYS A 311 -7.23 12.50 -13.00
C LYS A 311 -7.72 11.92 -11.67
N TYR A 312 -6.79 11.54 -10.78
CA TYR A 312 -7.15 11.03 -9.45
C TYR A 312 -7.76 12.14 -8.58
N VAL A 313 -7.21 13.36 -8.61
CA VAL A 313 -7.75 14.52 -7.89
C VAL A 313 -9.20 14.80 -8.31
N GLN A 314 -9.50 14.81 -9.61
CA GLN A 314 -10.86 15.03 -10.10
C GLN A 314 -11.82 13.90 -9.71
N LEU A 315 -11.38 12.64 -9.78
CA LEU A 315 -12.13 11.50 -9.32
C LEU A 315 -12.45 11.60 -7.81
N GLN A 316 -11.46 11.94 -6.99
CA GLN A 316 -11.61 12.11 -5.55
C GLN A 316 -12.59 13.24 -5.23
N LYS A 317 -12.46 14.40 -5.88
CA LYS A 317 -13.38 15.53 -5.70
C LYS A 317 -14.82 15.16 -6.07
N SER A 318 -15.01 14.40 -7.14
CA SER A 318 -16.35 13.92 -7.54
C SER A 318 -16.96 13.01 -6.46
N ILE A 319 -16.19 12.03 -5.96
CA ILE A 319 -16.63 11.14 -4.88
C ILE A 319 -16.97 11.96 -3.62
N LEU A 320 -16.05 12.83 -3.19
CA LEU A 320 -16.20 13.64 -1.98
C LEU A 320 -17.43 14.55 -2.05
N THR A 321 -17.70 15.17 -3.20
CA THR A 321 -18.88 15.98 -3.43
C THR A 321 -20.17 15.20 -3.19
N ASN A 322 -20.23 13.97 -3.66
CA ASN A 322 -21.43 13.13 -3.57
C ASN A 322 -21.66 12.56 -2.17
N ILE A 323 -20.60 12.25 -1.41
CA ILE A 323 -20.75 11.61 -0.09
C ILE A 323 -21.01 12.59 1.06
N VAL A 324 -20.58 13.86 0.94
CA VAL A 324 -20.69 14.84 2.04
C VAL A 324 -22.15 15.16 2.41
N SER A 325 -23.09 15.08 1.45
CA SER A 325 -24.53 15.25 1.70
C SER A 325 -25.07 14.20 2.68
N SER A 326 -24.53 12.99 2.68
CA SER A 326 -24.91 11.87 3.55
C SER A 326 -24.29 11.97 4.97
N LEU A 327 -23.48 12.98 5.25
CA LEU A 327 -22.92 13.20 6.56
C LEU A 327 -23.89 14.00 7.42
N LYS A 328 -24.26 13.47 8.60
CA LYS A 328 -25.09 14.17 9.58
C LYS A 328 -24.47 15.48 10.06
N PRO A 329 -25.26 16.49 10.44
CA PRO A 329 -24.73 17.56 11.30
C PRO A 329 -24.08 16.97 12.56
N GLY A 330 -22.87 17.45 12.90
CA GLY A 330 -22.05 16.87 13.97
C GLY A 330 -21.35 15.54 13.61
N GLY A 331 -21.54 15.01 12.41
CA GLY A 331 -20.88 13.80 11.92
C GLY A 331 -19.44 14.05 11.45
N TYR A 332 -18.72 12.98 11.19
CA TYR A 332 -17.28 12.97 10.86
C TYR A 332 -16.99 12.34 9.50
N LEU A 333 -16.10 12.96 8.76
CA LEU A 333 -15.51 12.40 7.54
C LEU A 333 -14.05 12.02 7.81
N LEU A 334 -13.70 10.76 7.65
CA LEU A 334 -12.34 10.25 7.69
C LEU A 334 -11.85 10.06 6.25
N TYR A 335 -11.15 11.05 5.73
CA TYR A 335 -10.55 11.04 4.40
C TYR A 335 -9.20 10.33 4.43
N ILE A 336 -8.97 9.39 3.53
CA ILE A 336 -7.75 8.57 3.49
C ILE A 336 -7.29 8.40 2.05
N THR A 337 -5.97 8.46 1.84
CA THR A 337 -5.32 8.04 0.61
C THR A 337 -4.06 7.23 0.92
N CYS A 338 -3.65 6.38 -0.01
CA CYS A 338 -2.32 5.79 -0.04
C CYS A 338 -1.40 6.56 -1.02
N SER A 339 -1.60 7.86 -1.15
CA SER A 339 -0.80 8.77 -1.96
C SER A 339 0.19 9.57 -1.11
N VAL A 340 1.32 9.91 -1.70
CA VAL A 340 2.29 10.87 -1.14
C VAL A 340 2.19 12.25 -1.79
N PHE A 341 1.25 12.45 -2.72
CA PHE A 341 1.10 13.69 -3.46
C PHE A 341 0.19 14.68 -2.75
N LYS A 342 0.66 15.92 -2.58
CA LYS A 342 -0.05 17.01 -1.93
C LYS A 342 -1.40 17.31 -2.57
N ASP A 343 -1.49 17.19 -3.90
CA ASP A 343 -2.73 17.45 -4.63
C ASP A 343 -3.85 16.46 -4.28
N GLU A 344 -3.49 15.19 -4.03
CA GLU A 344 -4.44 14.15 -3.59
C GLU A 344 -4.73 14.22 -2.09
N ASN A 345 -3.91 14.89 -1.30
CA ASN A 345 -3.94 14.94 0.16
C ASN A 345 -4.42 16.30 0.67
N GLU A 346 -3.52 17.20 1.01
CA GLU A 346 -3.82 18.49 1.65
C GLU A 346 -4.73 19.37 0.78
N ASN A 347 -4.56 19.34 -0.55
CA ASN A 347 -5.39 20.15 -1.44
C ASN A 347 -6.84 19.66 -1.50
N ASN A 348 -7.08 18.36 -1.35
CA ASN A 348 -8.43 17.81 -1.22
C ASN A 348 -9.05 18.12 0.16
N VAL A 349 -8.26 18.16 1.22
CA VAL A 349 -8.74 18.64 2.53
C VAL A 349 -9.15 20.10 2.44
N GLN A 350 -8.36 20.94 1.78
CA GLN A 350 -8.73 22.34 1.53
C GLN A 350 -10.01 22.46 0.67
N PHE A 351 -10.17 21.61 -0.34
CA PHE A 351 -11.41 21.56 -1.13
C PHE A 351 -12.63 21.26 -0.24
N LEU A 352 -12.53 20.29 0.67
CA LEU A 352 -13.60 19.92 1.58
C LEU A 352 -13.96 21.06 2.55
N THR A 353 -12.97 21.72 3.14
CA THR A 353 -13.20 22.81 4.09
C THR A 353 -13.79 24.04 3.40
N LYS A 354 -13.35 24.37 2.19
CA LYS A 354 -13.81 25.57 1.46
C LYS A 354 -15.20 25.40 0.85
N ASN A 355 -15.52 24.21 0.31
CA ASN A 355 -16.77 24.02 -0.47
C ASN A 355 -17.92 23.43 0.33
N PHE A 356 -17.65 22.74 1.45
CA PHE A 356 -18.67 22.05 2.24
C PHE A 356 -18.71 22.50 3.71
N SER A 357 -17.96 23.55 4.06
CA SER A 357 -17.88 24.08 5.42
C SER A 357 -17.50 23.03 6.48
N LEU A 358 -16.79 21.97 6.08
CA LEU A 358 -16.25 20.98 7.00
C LEU A 358 -15.10 21.60 7.82
N GLN A 359 -15.04 21.29 9.09
CA GLN A 359 -13.96 21.71 9.96
C GLN A 359 -12.89 20.63 10.03
N LEU A 360 -11.64 20.98 9.72
CA LEU A 360 -10.51 20.07 9.89
C LEU A 360 -10.19 19.91 11.37
N ASN A 361 -10.32 18.69 11.88
CA ASN A 361 -9.94 18.35 13.26
C ASN A 361 -8.47 17.94 13.34
N GLU A 362 -8.01 17.12 12.38
CA GLU A 362 -6.64 16.64 12.30
C GLU A 362 -6.32 16.13 10.91
N GLN A 363 -5.07 16.31 10.48
CA GLN A 363 -4.52 15.62 9.31
C GLN A 363 -3.10 15.13 9.61
N ILE A 364 -2.73 14.01 9.03
CA ILE A 364 -1.45 13.36 9.30
C ILE A 364 -0.92 12.59 8.09
N ILE A 365 0.37 12.73 7.83
CA ILE A 365 1.13 11.78 7.00
C ILE A 365 1.56 10.62 7.88
N LEU A 366 1.04 9.45 7.57
CA LEU A 366 1.41 8.19 8.20
C LEU A 366 2.64 7.64 7.47
N LYS A 367 3.82 8.14 7.87
CA LYS A 367 5.10 7.72 7.29
C LYS A 367 5.33 6.24 7.58
N GLY A 368 5.68 5.50 6.56
CA GLY A 368 6.01 4.07 6.65
C GLY A 368 7.30 3.73 5.92
N TYR A 369 7.80 4.64 5.07
CA TYR A 369 9.00 4.41 4.26
C TYR A 369 10.27 4.17 5.11
N ASP A 370 10.35 4.71 6.32
CA ASP A 370 11.42 4.49 7.30
C ASP A 370 11.29 3.14 8.05
N MET A 371 10.15 2.46 7.89
CA MET A 371 9.81 1.19 8.52
C MET A 371 9.59 0.06 7.51
N GLN A 372 10.01 0.23 6.26
CA GLN A 372 9.73 -0.69 5.15
C GLN A 372 8.23 -1.00 5.02
N ALA A 373 7.40 0.03 5.19
CA ALA A 373 5.95 0.00 5.13
C ALA A 373 5.45 1.04 4.12
N ASP A 374 4.15 0.98 3.80
CA ASP A 374 3.50 1.94 2.95
C ASP A 374 3.43 3.32 3.61
N THR A 375 3.33 4.39 2.83
CA THR A 375 3.07 5.75 3.32
C THR A 375 1.66 6.14 2.92
N MET A 376 0.91 6.71 3.88
CA MET A 376 -0.49 7.08 3.68
C MET A 376 -0.74 8.49 4.22
N PHE A 377 -1.83 9.08 3.77
CA PHE A 377 -2.39 10.29 4.33
C PHE A 377 -3.75 10.00 4.95
N ALA A 378 -4.07 10.64 6.07
CA ALA A 378 -5.40 10.61 6.65
C ALA A 378 -5.77 11.98 7.23
N ALA A 379 -7.04 12.37 7.07
CA ALA A 379 -7.60 13.57 7.66
C ALA A 379 -8.98 13.29 8.28
N LEU A 380 -9.17 13.76 9.49
CA LEU A 380 -10.45 13.72 10.18
C LEU A 380 -11.09 15.13 10.11
N LEU A 381 -12.27 15.19 9.51
CA LEU A 381 -13.06 16.43 9.43
C LEU A 381 -14.40 16.22 10.13
N SER A 382 -15.01 17.30 10.60
CA SER A 382 -16.35 17.29 11.20
C SER A 382 -17.28 18.26 10.47
N LYS A 383 -18.56 17.88 10.35
CA LYS A 383 -19.63 18.74 9.86
C LYS A 383 -20.20 19.52 11.05
N PRO A 384 -20.22 20.86 11.04
CA PRO A 384 -20.81 21.64 12.11
C PRO A 384 -22.27 21.25 12.39
N TYR A 385 -22.72 21.44 13.62
CA TYR A 385 -24.15 21.49 13.91
C TYR A 385 -24.70 22.76 13.24
N GLY A 386 -25.70 22.61 12.40
CA GLY A 386 -26.37 23.74 11.74
C GLY A 386 -27.04 24.67 12.75
#